data_4ed5901b432db62e09da120fa0971e59
#
_entry.id   4ed5901b432db62e09da120fa0971e59
#
_cell.length_a   1.000
_cell.length_b   1.000
_cell.length_c   1.000
_cell.angle_alpha   90.00
_cell.angle_beta   90.00
_cell.angle_gamma   90.00
#
_symmetry.space_group_name_H-M   'P 1'
#
loop_
_entity.id
_entity.type
_entity.pdbx_description
1 polymer ?
#
loop_
_entity_poly.entity_id
_entity_poly.type
_entity_poly.pdbx_seq_one_letter_code
_entity_poly.pdbx_strand_id
1 'polypeptide(L)'
;MVDVKALADFEDDDAAKEDIYRLEGFYLGGINSLRGYAPRSVGPKSGDFTGQEGAGIDLGGNFMVLTNLEVTFPLVQEAGLKGVVFMDMGDTWSRLEPVKFRDMKLTSGVGLRWLSPLGPLRLEWGYKITESDDVSDTDKSRFEFSIGTFF
;
A
#
# COMPACT_ATOMS: atom_id res chain seq x y z
N MET A 1 -18.31 36.06 -9.46
CA MET A 1 -17.75 36.48 -8.18
C MET A 1 -17.87 35.24 -7.26
N VAL A 2 -16.78 34.52 -7.02
CA VAL A 2 -16.83 33.32 -6.21
C VAL A 2 -16.97 33.77 -4.75
N ASP A 3 -17.97 33.25 -4.05
CA ASP A 3 -18.24 33.62 -2.67
C ASP A 3 -17.16 33.03 -1.77
N VAL A 4 -16.29 33.91 -1.25
CA VAL A 4 -15.17 33.53 -0.36
C VAL A 4 -15.68 32.87 0.93
N LYS A 5 -16.94 33.13 1.30
CA LYS A 5 -17.57 32.53 2.48
C LYS A 5 -17.90 31.06 2.27
N ALA A 6 -18.28 30.66 1.05
CA ALA A 6 -18.52 29.27 0.70
C ALA A 6 -17.23 28.44 0.72
N LEU A 7 -16.07 29.05 0.44
CA LEU A 7 -14.76 28.40 0.56
C LEU A 7 -14.31 28.20 2.02
N ALA A 8 -14.68 29.12 2.91
CA ALA A 8 -14.36 29.00 4.34
C ALA A 8 -15.24 27.95 5.03
N ASP A 9 -16.51 27.82 4.62
CA ASP A 9 -17.42 26.77 5.12
C ASP A 9 -17.00 25.37 4.67
N PHE A 10 -16.21 25.26 3.58
CA PHE A 10 -15.63 24.00 3.09
C PHE A 10 -14.38 23.58 3.89
N GLU A 11 -13.68 24.51 4.50
CA GLU A 11 -12.49 24.23 5.34
C GLU A 11 -12.83 23.65 6.72
N ASP A 12 -14.05 23.85 7.21
CA ASP A 12 -14.50 23.37 8.52
C ASP A 12 -15.32 22.07 8.47
N ASP A 13 -15.58 21.53 7.26
CA ASP A 13 -16.29 20.27 7.11
C ASP A 13 -15.30 19.08 7.04
N ASP A 14 -15.08 18.43 8.19
CA ASP A 14 -14.19 17.28 8.30
C ASP A 14 -14.66 16.10 7.42
N ALA A 15 -15.95 15.94 7.17
CA ALA A 15 -16.50 14.93 6.29
C ALA A 15 -16.15 15.19 4.82
N ALA A 16 -16.18 16.45 4.37
CA ALA A 16 -15.78 16.81 3.01
C ALA A 16 -14.26 16.63 2.81
N LYS A 17 -13.46 16.89 3.85
CA LYS A 17 -12.01 16.61 3.84
C LYS A 17 -11.75 15.10 3.73
N GLU A 18 -12.43 14.28 4.50
CA GLU A 18 -12.33 12.81 4.41
C GLU A 18 -12.65 12.30 3.01
N ASP A 19 -13.70 12.81 2.38
CA ASP A 19 -14.09 12.39 1.02
C ASP A 19 -13.04 12.79 -0.02
N ILE A 20 -12.42 13.95 0.08
CA ILE A 20 -11.34 14.39 -0.83
C ILE A 20 -10.11 13.49 -0.65
N TYR A 21 -9.71 13.18 0.58
CA TYR A 21 -8.58 12.28 0.85
C TYR A 21 -8.84 10.86 0.32
N ARG A 22 -10.06 10.37 0.40
CA ARG A 22 -10.44 9.05 -0.14
C ARG A 22 -10.38 8.97 -1.66
N LEU A 23 -10.65 10.07 -2.36
CA LEU A 23 -10.70 10.12 -3.82
C LEU A 23 -9.33 10.36 -4.45
N GLU A 24 -8.47 11.16 -3.83
CA GLU A 24 -7.22 11.63 -4.42
C GLU A 24 -5.96 11.19 -3.64
N GLY A 25 -6.13 10.47 -2.53
CA GLY A 25 -5.02 10.03 -1.69
C GLY A 25 -4.17 8.91 -2.31
N PHE A 26 -2.90 8.89 -1.95
CA PHE A 26 -1.99 7.78 -2.24
C PHE A 26 -2.21 6.65 -1.24
N TYR A 27 -2.27 5.42 -1.75
CA TYR A 27 -2.45 4.22 -0.96
C TYR A 27 -1.33 3.22 -1.27
N LEU A 28 -0.84 2.53 -0.24
CA LEU A 28 0.05 1.40 -0.39
C LEU A 28 -0.59 0.10 0.12
N GLY A 29 0.03 -1.00 -0.23
CA GLY A 29 -0.43 -2.36 0.04
C GLY A 29 -0.86 -3.10 -1.22
N GLY A 30 -0.66 -4.41 -1.21
CA GLY A 30 -0.95 -5.30 -2.32
C GLY A 30 0.22 -5.53 -3.27
N ILE A 31 0.02 -6.46 -4.17
CA ILE A 31 1.03 -7.07 -5.07
C ILE A 31 1.82 -6.08 -5.94
N ASN A 32 1.29 -4.88 -6.17
CA ASN A 32 1.92 -3.88 -7.05
C ASN A 32 2.61 -2.74 -6.27
N SER A 33 2.59 -2.77 -4.94
CA SER A 33 3.20 -1.73 -4.13
C SER A 33 3.96 -2.31 -2.92
N LEU A 34 3.32 -2.45 -1.78
CA LEU A 34 3.89 -2.98 -0.55
C LEU A 34 3.33 -4.37 -0.30
N ARG A 35 4.03 -5.39 -0.81
CA ARG A 35 3.59 -6.79 -0.76
C ARG A 35 3.55 -7.31 0.68
N GLY A 36 2.57 -8.17 0.98
CA GLY A 36 2.34 -8.68 2.33
C GLY A 36 1.30 -7.87 3.13
N TYR A 37 1.05 -6.63 2.77
CA TYR A 37 -0.07 -5.83 3.28
C TYR A 37 -1.30 -5.98 2.39
N ALA A 38 -2.49 -5.84 2.96
CA ALA A 38 -3.72 -5.83 2.18
C ALA A 38 -3.72 -4.66 1.18
N PRO A 39 -4.39 -4.80 0.02
CA PRO A 39 -4.52 -3.69 -0.92
C PRO A 39 -5.09 -2.45 -0.24
N ARG A 40 -4.40 -1.30 -0.40
CA ARG A 40 -4.80 0.01 0.13
C ARG A 40 -4.87 0.09 1.67
N SER A 41 -4.21 -0.82 2.40
CA SER A 41 -4.28 -0.86 3.87
C SER A 41 -3.18 -0.06 4.57
N VAL A 42 -2.22 0.48 3.83
CA VAL A 42 -1.12 1.27 4.40
C VAL A 42 -1.33 2.74 4.07
N GLY A 43 -1.48 3.53 5.11
CA GLY A 43 -1.70 4.97 5.04
C GLY A 43 -2.56 5.48 6.20
N PRO A 44 -2.81 6.79 6.24
CA PRO A 44 -3.64 7.42 7.26
C PRO A 44 -5.06 6.84 7.29
N LYS A 45 -5.59 6.69 8.48
CA LYS A 45 -6.97 6.23 8.73
C LYS A 45 -7.81 7.32 9.37
N SER A 46 -9.13 7.24 9.23
CA SER A 46 -10.04 8.23 9.82
C SER A 46 -9.93 8.26 11.35
N GLY A 47 -9.60 7.15 11.99
CA GLY A 47 -9.38 7.06 13.43
C GLY A 47 -8.16 7.83 13.92
N ASP A 48 -7.12 7.99 13.10
CA ASP A 48 -5.89 8.70 13.47
C ASP A 48 -6.19 10.18 13.78
N PHE A 49 -7.20 10.75 13.15
CA PHE A 49 -7.63 12.14 13.38
C PHE A 49 -8.60 12.28 14.58
N THR A 50 -9.17 11.18 15.05
CA THR A 50 -10.13 11.15 16.17
C THR A 50 -9.54 10.58 17.46
N GLY A 51 -8.25 10.23 17.46
CA GLY A 51 -7.55 9.65 18.61
C GLY A 51 -7.73 8.14 18.77
N GLN A 52 -8.20 7.46 17.74
CA GLN A 52 -8.31 6.00 17.66
C GLN A 52 -7.34 5.47 16.60
N GLU A 53 -6.04 5.62 16.86
CA GLU A 53 -4.97 5.25 15.93
C GLU A 53 -5.17 3.83 15.34
N GLY A 54 -4.96 3.71 14.04
CA GLY A 54 -5.07 2.45 13.30
C GLY A 54 -6.49 1.93 13.08
N ALA A 55 -7.52 2.66 13.51
CA ALA A 55 -8.93 2.29 13.31
C ALA A 55 -9.60 3.14 12.24
N GLY A 56 -10.70 2.64 11.69
CA GLY A 56 -11.55 3.38 10.76
C GLY A 56 -11.26 3.07 9.29
N ILE A 57 -11.55 4.04 8.43
CA ILE A 57 -11.48 3.91 6.97
C ILE A 57 -10.11 4.38 6.48
N ASP A 58 -9.52 3.68 5.51
CA ASP A 58 -8.31 4.11 4.84
C ASP A 58 -8.59 5.38 4.01
N LEU A 59 -7.91 6.47 4.34
CA LEU A 59 -8.11 7.79 3.70
C LEU A 59 -7.10 8.07 2.59
N GLY A 60 -5.99 7.34 2.59
CA GLY A 60 -4.85 7.64 1.73
C GLY A 60 -4.07 8.88 2.18
N GLY A 61 -2.82 8.97 1.73
CA GLY A 61 -1.92 10.06 2.06
C GLY A 61 -1.76 11.09 0.95
N ASN A 62 -1.27 12.27 1.30
CA ASN A 62 -0.88 13.31 0.34
C ASN A 62 0.57 13.16 -0.10
N PHE A 63 1.36 12.46 0.69
CA PHE A 63 2.77 12.17 0.42
C PHE A 63 3.01 10.67 0.58
N MET A 64 3.74 10.09 -0.37
CA MET A 64 4.03 8.66 -0.41
C MET A 64 5.51 8.44 -0.70
N VAL A 65 6.10 7.50 0.01
CA VAL A 65 7.42 6.94 -0.32
C VAL A 65 7.28 5.44 -0.49
N LEU A 66 7.78 4.92 -1.59
CA LEU A 66 7.80 3.49 -1.88
C LEU A 66 9.14 3.12 -2.50
N THR A 67 9.76 2.08 -1.96
CA THR A 67 10.98 1.48 -2.48
C THR A 67 10.77 -0.01 -2.58
N ASN A 68 10.98 -0.56 -3.78
CA ASN A 68 10.92 -1.99 -4.06
C ASN A 68 12.31 -2.44 -4.52
N LEU A 69 12.90 -3.39 -3.81
CA LEU A 69 14.10 -4.08 -4.22
C LEU A 69 13.73 -5.51 -4.59
N GLU A 70 14.16 -5.95 -5.76
CA GLU A 70 13.80 -7.25 -6.27
C GLU A 70 14.95 -7.91 -7.01
N VAL A 71 15.16 -9.19 -6.72
CA VAL A 71 16.09 -10.05 -7.45
C VAL A 71 15.29 -11.16 -8.10
N THR A 72 15.34 -11.22 -9.44
CA THR A 72 14.69 -12.26 -10.23
C THR A 72 15.75 -13.19 -10.80
N PHE A 73 15.52 -14.50 -10.70
CA PHE A 73 16.43 -15.52 -11.22
C PHE A 73 15.66 -16.63 -11.93
N PRO A 74 16.22 -17.21 -13.00
CA PRO A 74 15.55 -18.30 -13.72
C PRO A 74 15.56 -19.59 -12.89
N LEU A 75 14.39 -20.23 -12.76
CA LEU A 75 14.26 -21.56 -12.17
C LEU A 75 14.25 -22.63 -13.26
N VAL A 76 13.36 -22.44 -14.27
CA VAL A 76 13.26 -23.32 -15.44
C VAL A 76 13.16 -22.43 -16.66
N GLN A 77 14.28 -22.24 -17.35
CA GLN A 77 14.38 -21.30 -18.48
C GLN A 77 13.47 -21.72 -19.63
N GLU A 78 13.44 -22.99 -19.95
CA GLU A 78 12.65 -23.56 -21.05
C GLU A 78 11.13 -23.38 -20.84
N ALA A 79 10.70 -23.41 -19.59
CA ALA A 79 9.29 -23.21 -19.23
C ALA A 79 8.95 -21.73 -18.93
N GLY A 80 9.91 -20.82 -18.97
CA GLY A 80 9.68 -19.43 -18.62
C GLY A 80 9.36 -19.18 -17.13
N LEU A 81 9.79 -20.11 -16.25
CA LEU A 81 9.56 -20.00 -14.80
C LEU A 81 10.73 -19.29 -14.12
N LYS A 82 10.43 -18.25 -13.36
CA LYS A 82 11.38 -17.42 -12.62
C LYS A 82 11.04 -17.42 -11.13
N GLY A 83 12.06 -17.46 -10.29
CA GLY A 83 11.98 -17.15 -8.87
C GLY A 83 12.22 -15.67 -8.62
N VAL A 84 11.63 -15.16 -7.58
CA VAL A 84 11.77 -13.76 -7.15
C VAL A 84 12.02 -13.74 -5.66
N VAL A 85 12.97 -12.93 -5.23
CA VAL A 85 13.14 -12.53 -3.82
C VAL A 85 13.00 -11.01 -3.79
N PHE A 86 12.26 -10.49 -2.83
CA PHE A 86 12.01 -9.07 -2.76
C PHE A 86 12.06 -8.51 -1.34
N MET A 87 12.28 -7.21 -1.28
CA MET A 87 12.14 -6.39 -0.09
C MET A 87 11.46 -5.09 -0.49
N ASP A 88 10.35 -4.78 0.15
CA ASP A 88 9.58 -3.57 -0.10
C ASP A 88 9.56 -2.72 1.17
N MET A 89 9.73 -1.41 1.00
CA MET A 89 9.66 -0.44 2.08
C MET A 89 8.82 0.75 1.62
N GLY A 90 7.87 1.18 2.43
CA GLY A 90 7.06 2.34 2.08
C GLY A 90 6.08 2.75 3.15
N ASP A 91 5.57 3.95 3.00
CA ASP A 91 4.46 4.48 3.79
C ASP A 91 3.81 5.67 3.07
N THR A 92 2.63 6.06 3.54
CA THR A 92 1.95 7.28 3.11
C THR A 92 1.56 8.13 4.29
N TRP A 93 1.67 9.45 4.15
CA TRP A 93 1.36 10.40 5.22
C TRP A 93 0.37 11.45 4.76
N SER A 94 -0.48 11.86 5.69
CA SER A 94 -1.36 13.00 5.54
C SER A 94 -0.56 14.32 5.60
N ARG A 95 -1.12 15.39 5.02
CA ARG A 95 -0.56 16.74 5.10
C ARG A 95 -0.53 17.30 6.54
N LEU A 96 -1.36 16.74 7.41
CA LEU A 96 -1.51 17.16 8.80
C LEU A 96 -0.54 16.45 9.75
N GLU A 97 0.14 15.40 9.29
CA GLU A 97 1.06 14.61 10.07
C GLU A 97 2.52 14.87 9.70
N PRO A 98 3.43 14.87 10.66
CA PRO A 98 4.85 14.94 10.37
C PRO A 98 5.28 13.62 9.67
N VAL A 99 6.06 13.73 8.60
CA VAL A 99 6.64 12.57 7.91
C VAL A 99 7.62 11.86 8.84
N LYS A 100 7.29 10.64 9.26
CA LYS A 100 8.10 9.81 10.14
C LYS A 100 8.74 8.68 9.36
N PHE A 101 9.89 8.92 8.77
CA PHE A 101 10.62 7.88 8.01
C PHE A 101 11.00 6.64 8.85
N ARG A 102 11.05 6.79 10.17
CA ARG A 102 11.40 5.69 11.09
C ARG A 102 10.29 4.63 11.18
N ASP A 103 9.06 5.03 10.94
CA ASP A 103 7.87 4.18 11.11
C ASP A 103 7.44 3.55 9.78
N MET A 104 8.27 3.69 8.73
CA MET A 104 7.98 3.10 7.42
C MET A 104 7.82 1.59 7.52
N LYS A 105 6.80 1.09 6.84
CA LYS A 105 6.51 -0.34 6.78
C LYS A 105 7.54 -1.05 5.92
N LEU A 106 8.04 -2.16 6.41
CA LEU A 106 9.05 -3.01 5.77
C LEU A 106 8.51 -4.41 5.59
N THR A 107 8.61 -4.94 4.39
CA THR A 107 8.26 -6.33 4.08
C THR A 107 9.38 -7.00 3.30
N SER A 108 9.41 -8.31 3.35
CA SER A 108 10.23 -9.13 2.47
C SER A 108 9.46 -10.37 2.06
N GLY A 109 9.89 -10.99 0.98
CA GLY A 109 9.19 -12.17 0.52
C GLY A 109 9.85 -12.87 -0.65
N VAL A 110 9.16 -13.89 -1.10
CA VAL A 110 9.55 -14.71 -2.25
C VAL A 110 8.38 -14.87 -3.20
N GLY A 111 8.66 -15.15 -4.45
CA GLY A 111 7.62 -15.34 -5.43
C GLY A 111 8.03 -16.21 -6.60
N LEU A 112 7.02 -16.57 -7.38
CA LEU A 112 7.14 -17.26 -8.65
C LEU A 112 6.49 -16.42 -9.74
N ARG A 113 7.17 -16.27 -10.85
CA ARG A 113 6.67 -15.66 -12.07
C ARG A 113 6.78 -16.64 -13.20
N TRP A 114 5.68 -16.91 -13.83
CA TRP A 114 5.62 -17.88 -14.93
C TRP A 114 4.99 -17.25 -16.17
N LEU A 115 5.73 -17.28 -17.26
CA LEU A 115 5.20 -16.92 -18.56
C LEU A 115 4.49 -18.14 -19.15
N SER A 116 3.24 -18.33 -18.76
CA SER A 116 2.43 -19.46 -19.22
C SER A 116 1.81 -19.20 -20.61
N PRO A 117 1.35 -20.27 -21.33
CA PRO A 117 0.61 -20.09 -22.56
C PRO A 117 -0.71 -19.30 -22.41
N LEU A 118 -1.24 -19.21 -21.20
CA LEU A 118 -2.46 -18.45 -20.88
C LEU A 118 -2.17 -16.99 -20.47
N GLY A 119 -0.90 -16.61 -20.47
CA GLY A 119 -0.43 -15.30 -20.05
C GLY A 119 0.48 -15.36 -18.82
N PRO A 120 1.03 -14.22 -18.44
CA PRO A 120 1.91 -14.13 -17.29
C PRO A 120 1.17 -14.36 -15.97
N LEU A 121 1.67 -15.30 -15.18
CA LEU A 121 1.18 -15.61 -13.84
C LEU A 121 2.20 -15.17 -12.78
N ARG A 122 1.71 -14.63 -11.69
CA ARG A 122 2.50 -14.13 -10.58
C ARG A 122 1.91 -14.64 -9.28
N LEU A 123 2.72 -15.35 -8.49
CA LEU A 123 2.40 -15.79 -7.14
C LEU A 123 3.49 -15.31 -6.22
N GLU A 124 3.15 -14.52 -5.23
CA GLU A 124 4.10 -13.95 -4.29
C GLU A 124 3.61 -14.16 -2.85
N TRP A 125 4.56 -14.38 -1.95
CA TRP A 125 4.33 -14.47 -0.53
C TRP A 125 5.17 -13.41 0.16
N GLY A 126 4.48 -12.44 0.77
CA GLY A 126 5.08 -11.35 1.53
C GLY A 126 4.94 -11.56 3.02
N TYR A 127 6.00 -11.27 3.75
CA TYR A 127 6.06 -11.28 5.20
C TYR A 127 6.32 -9.87 5.72
N LYS A 128 5.51 -9.40 6.66
CA LYS A 128 5.64 -8.10 7.32
C LYS A 128 6.73 -8.15 8.38
N ILE A 129 7.77 -7.37 8.19
CA ILE A 129 8.86 -7.21 9.17
C ILE A 129 8.45 -6.16 10.21
N THR A 130 7.83 -5.07 9.76
CA THR A 130 7.24 -4.05 10.63
C THR A 130 5.77 -4.43 10.89
N GLU A 131 5.35 -4.32 12.13
CA GLU A 131 3.95 -4.58 12.49
C GLU A 131 3.01 -3.55 11.82
N SER A 132 1.79 -4.00 11.53
CA SER A 132 0.75 -3.13 10.99
C SER A 132 0.16 -2.28 12.11
N ASP A 133 -0.04 -1.00 11.85
CA ASP A 133 -0.82 -0.13 12.75
C ASP A 133 -2.33 -0.37 12.58
N ASP A 134 -2.71 -1.11 11.55
CA ASP A 134 -4.09 -1.48 11.30
C ASP A 134 -4.55 -2.58 12.28
N VAL A 135 -5.47 -2.24 13.16
CA VAL A 135 -6.08 -3.16 14.13
C VAL A 135 -6.78 -4.34 13.45
N SER A 136 -7.22 -4.16 12.20
CA SER A 136 -7.89 -5.21 11.42
C SER A 136 -6.91 -6.11 10.66
N ASP A 137 -5.67 -5.67 10.40
CA ASP A 137 -4.66 -6.41 9.64
C ASP A 137 -3.63 -7.08 10.56
N THR A 138 -4.07 -8.10 11.29
CA THR A 138 -3.24 -8.86 12.24
C THR A 138 -2.37 -9.93 11.58
N ASP A 139 -2.58 -10.21 10.29
CA ASP A 139 -1.83 -11.23 9.57
C ASP A 139 -0.38 -10.80 9.32
N LYS A 140 0.58 -11.62 9.75
CA LYS A 140 2.01 -11.36 9.54
C LYS A 140 2.50 -11.66 8.13
N SER A 141 1.72 -12.39 7.34
CA SER A 141 2.11 -12.75 5.98
C SER A 141 0.89 -12.91 5.09
N ARG A 142 1.10 -12.69 3.78
CA ARG A 142 0.05 -12.77 2.79
C ARG A 142 0.54 -13.40 1.52
N PHE A 143 -0.31 -14.26 0.94
CA PHE A 143 -0.17 -14.72 -0.44
C PHE A 143 -0.93 -13.80 -1.37
N GLU A 144 -0.30 -13.46 -2.48
CA GLU A 144 -0.87 -12.62 -3.51
C GLU A 144 -0.71 -13.30 -4.86
N PHE A 145 -1.79 -13.26 -5.65
CA PHE A 145 -1.84 -13.88 -6.97
C PHE A 145 -2.32 -12.87 -8.00
N SER A 146 -1.67 -12.88 -9.16
CA SER A 146 -2.07 -12.04 -10.28
C SER A 146 -1.94 -12.79 -11.60
N ILE A 147 -2.88 -12.55 -12.51
CA ILE A 147 -2.85 -12.99 -13.90
C ILE A 147 -2.84 -11.72 -14.76
N GLY A 148 -1.95 -11.66 -15.74
CA GLY A 148 -1.86 -10.51 -16.64
C GLY A 148 -0.53 -9.78 -16.56
N THR A 149 -0.54 -8.46 -16.48
CA THR A 149 0.63 -7.59 -16.53
C THR A 149 1.62 -7.78 -15.38
N PHE A 150 2.91 -7.83 -15.69
CA PHE A 150 4.03 -7.78 -14.73
C PHE A 150 4.60 -6.37 -14.54
N PHE A 151 3.87 -5.34 -14.90
CA PHE A 151 4.33 -3.96 -14.88
C PHE A 151 3.62 -3.16 -13.80
#